data_3c0235a6d931a10ee01264ba68d48ec2
#
_entry.id   3c0235a6d931a10ee01264ba68d48ec2
#
_cell.length_a   1.000
_cell.length_b   1.000
_cell.length_c   1.000
_cell.angle_alpha   90.00
_cell.angle_beta   90.00
_cell.angle_gamma   90.00
#
_symmetry.space_group_name_H-M   'P 1'
#
loop_
_entity.id
_entity.type
_entity.pdbx_description
1 polymer ?
#
loop_
_entity_poly.entity_id
_entity_poly.type
_entity_poly.pdbx_seq_one_letter_code
_entity_poly.pdbx_strand_id
1 'polypeptide(L)'
;MRLAVVQMTTNLNHHPLIRRPSSMLVMALCVLSAILYGVWILPNTIFIRNFCLITGALLSLFVIFPNWRILIQRRAMPIALILLLLIWVTIHLFFIGVDHQGQFAEYTKIWKKIALSIPFALGLGLSLLSYANDPVQTRRYWNLIFFGFLLPAITYFVKWFVTLMGQKYGFPVPIFLILDPDHMGSQFGISRAWYVFFCLPVVAISIGLVVTRLKNKTFSFFNSFIYLACIPLTLLIFYIENDRLGTFFGLALIVIAFVSIGIAVIRNRSWLVLLIFLAVIFSSATILWGSFKQNTQWLTLVSDTKVAIQQVDHLDNWRYNRIQMKGYPLNESGQPVSSSNYERISWAIVGARFVAERPLGYGLLSLSFGRLCKEKWPDSEMSWSHSAWLDFTLGYGVPGLLLLAIAIFLTWRNSGKSPAPWFLIGRWSLPMLSAVFLVKEISSEVFINAFIFLIVLASTLSLSVEASPGECSGISKKR
;
A
#
# COMPACT_ATOMS: atom_id res chain seq x y z
N MET A 1 60.83 2.73 -28.58
CA MET A 1 60.21 1.42 -28.42
C MET A 1 59.58 1.34 -27.03
N ARG A 2 58.31 1.80 -26.89
CA ARG A 2 57.55 1.73 -25.61
C ARG A 2 56.31 0.87 -25.91
N LEU A 3 56.33 -0.35 -25.41
CA LEU A 3 55.17 -1.24 -25.37
C LEU A 3 54.25 -0.76 -24.25
N ALA A 4 53.14 -0.14 -24.64
CA ALA A 4 52.04 0.13 -23.74
C ALA A 4 51.19 -1.17 -23.63
N VAL A 5 51.36 -1.87 -22.50
CA VAL A 5 50.46 -2.95 -22.11
C VAL A 5 49.17 -2.29 -21.59
N VAL A 6 48.17 -2.22 -22.48
CA VAL A 6 46.80 -1.89 -22.08
C VAL A 6 46.21 -3.12 -21.41
N GLN A 7 46.26 -3.18 -20.06
CA GLN A 7 45.44 -4.08 -19.31
C GLN A 7 43.98 -3.59 -19.38
N MET A 8 43.25 -4.09 -20.38
CA MET A 8 41.78 -4.08 -20.37
C MET A 8 41.32 -5.07 -19.28
N THR A 9 41.19 -4.61 -18.07
CA THR A 9 40.33 -5.26 -17.08
C THR A 9 38.88 -4.99 -17.45
N THR A 10 38.36 -5.77 -18.40
CA THR A 10 36.94 -5.86 -18.67
C THR A 10 36.29 -6.59 -17.48
N ASN A 11 35.94 -5.83 -16.42
CA ASN A 11 34.90 -6.25 -15.49
C ASN A 11 33.57 -6.23 -16.27
N LEU A 12 33.36 -7.26 -17.08
CA LEU A 12 32.05 -7.60 -17.62
C LEU A 12 31.15 -7.98 -16.45
N ASN A 13 30.52 -6.99 -15.86
CA ASN A 13 29.33 -7.20 -15.06
C ASN A 13 28.26 -7.79 -16.00
N HIS A 14 28.28 -9.10 -16.20
CA HIS A 14 27.25 -9.82 -16.91
C HIS A 14 25.95 -9.68 -16.12
N HIS A 15 25.13 -8.69 -16.47
CA HIS A 15 23.76 -8.64 -15.97
C HIS A 15 22.99 -9.80 -16.62
N PRO A 16 22.24 -10.58 -15.84
CA PRO A 16 21.51 -11.72 -16.38
C PRO A 16 20.46 -11.27 -17.39
N LEU A 17 20.43 -11.92 -18.55
CA LEU A 17 19.41 -11.72 -19.57
C LEU A 17 18.07 -12.28 -19.07
N ILE A 18 16.98 -11.51 -19.21
CA ILE A 18 15.62 -12.03 -18.98
C ILE A 18 15.11 -12.68 -20.26
N ARG A 19 14.71 -13.96 -20.17
CA ARG A 19 13.96 -14.62 -21.23
C ARG A 19 12.56 -14.01 -21.28
N ARG A 20 12.21 -13.41 -22.43
CA ARG A 20 10.90 -12.77 -22.62
C ARG A 20 9.78 -13.81 -22.67
N PRO A 21 8.76 -13.71 -21.80
CA PRO A 21 7.55 -14.51 -21.92
C PRO A 21 6.70 -14.03 -23.10
N SER A 22 5.74 -14.85 -23.55
CA SER A 22 4.81 -14.42 -24.60
C SER A 22 3.97 -13.21 -24.13
N SER A 23 3.65 -12.30 -25.06
CA SER A 23 2.82 -11.13 -24.77
C SER A 23 1.43 -11.52 -24.21
N MET A 24 0.89 -12.68 -24.63
CA MET A 24 -0.36 -13.20 -24.11
C MET A 24 -0.25 -13.57 -22.61
N LEU A 25 0.85 -14.21 -22.21
CA LEU A 25 1.08 -14.56 -20.80
C LEU A 25 1.22 -13.29 -19.93
N VAL A 26 1.98 -12.29 -20.42
CA VAL A 26 2.09 -11.01 -19.69
C VAL A 26 0.75 -10.31 -19.55
N MET A 27 -0.05 -10.30 -20.64
CA MET A 27 -1.39 -9.74 -20.61
C MET A 27 -2.28 -10.46 -19.59
N ALA A 28 -2.27 -11.79 -19.56
CA ALA A 28 -3.03 -12.57 -18.59
C ALA A 28 -2.64 -12.24 -17.15
N LEU A 29 -1.33 -12.15 -16.85
CA LEU A 29 -0.83 -11.76 -15.53
C LEU A 29 -1.26 -10.33 -15.15
N CYS A 30 -1.22 -9.37 -16.09
CA CYS A 30 -1.68 -8.01 -15.86
C CYS A 30 -3.18 -7.95 -15.57
N VAL A 31 -4.00 -8.67 -16.35
CA VAL A 31 -5.46 -8.73 -16.16
C VAL A 31 -5.80 -9.37 -14.80
N LEU A 32 -5.17 -10.51 -14.47
CA LEU A 32 -5.37 -11.15 -13.17
C LEU A 32 -4.98 -10.23 -12.01
N SER A 33 -3.88 -9.48 -12.15
CA SER A 33 -3.45 -8.51 -11.14
C SER A 33 -4.43 -7.34 -11.02
N ALA A 34 -4.96 -6.82 -12.13
CA ALA A 34 -5.94 -5.74 -12.13
C ALA A 34 -7.26 -6.19 -11.47
N ILE A 35 -7.75 -7.38 -11.84
CA ILE A 35 -8.94 -7.97 -11.21
C ILE A 35 -8.69 -8.17 -9.70
N LEU A 36 -7.57 -8.78 -9.33
CA LEU A 36 -7.23 -9.04 -7.94
C LEU A 36 -7.22 -7.75 -7.11
N TYR A 37 -6.60 -6.69 -7.63
CA TYR A 37 -6.55 -5.40 -6.94
C TYR A 37 -7.96 -4.80 -6.76
N GLY A 38 -8.79 -4.84 -7.78
CA GLY A 38 -10.17 -4.35 -7.73
C GLY A 38 -11.07 -5.14 -6.78
N VAL A 39 -10.91 -6.47 -6.72
CA VAL A 39 -11.77 -7.31 -5.86
C VAL A 39 -11.26 -7.42 -4.43
N TRP A 40 -10.03 -7.00 -4.11
CA TRP A 40 -9.56 -6.97 -2.74
C TRP A 40 -10.43 -6.08 -1.84
N ILE A 41 -10.91 -4.96 -2.35
CA ILE A 41 -11.78 -4.06 -1.59
C ILE A 41 -13.21 -4.61 -1.42
N LEU A 42 -13.65 -5.53 -2.28
CA LEU A 42 -15.03 -6.02 -2.30
C LEU A 42 -15.24 -7.14 -1.28
N PRO A 43 -16.25 -7.07 -0.41
CA PRO A 43 -16.64 -8.18 0.44
C PRO A 43 -17.17 -9.35 -0.40
N ASN A 44 -17.17 -10.55 0.16
CA ASN A 44 -17.70 -11.78 -0.45
C ASN A 44 -17.02 -12.22 -1.77
N THR A 45 -15.81 -11.71 -2.07
CA THR A 45 -15.06 -12.06 -3.30
C THR A 45 -13.93 -13.06 -3.08
N ILE A 46 -13.97 -13.84 -1.98
CA ILE A 46 -12.92 -14.81 -1.63
C ILE A 46 -12.61 -15.78 -2.76
N PHE A 47 -13.66 -16.28 -3.47
CA PHE A 47 -13.46 -17.18 -4.60
C PHE A 47 -12.65 -16.53 -5.72
N ILE A 48 -13.01 -15.31 -6.15
CA ILE A 48 -12.32 -14.59 -7.22
C ILE A 48 -10.89 -14.25 -6.81
N ARG A 49 -10.68 -13.83 -5.55
CA ARG A 49 -9.34 -13.55 -5.01
C ARG A 49 -8.46 -14.80 -5.04
N ASN A 50 -8.96 -15.93 -4.55
CA ASN A 50 -8.21 -17.20 -4.57
C ASN A 50 -7.93 -17.67 -6.00
N PHE A 51 -8.90 -17.55 -6.91
CA PHE A 51 -8.71 -17.88 -8.32
C PHE A 51 -7.57 -17.03 -8.94
N CYS A 52 -7.59 -15.71 -8.75
CA CYS A 52 -6.54 -14.83 -9.25
C CYS A 52 -5.17 -15.16 -8.65
N LEU A 53 -5.09 -15.41 -7.34
CA LEU A 53 -3.84 -15.76 -6.67
C LEU A 53 -3.26 -17.09 -7.15
N ILE A 54 -4.09 -18.15 -7.22
CA ILE A 54 -3.65 -19.49 -7.64
C ILE A 54 -3.24 -19.46 -9.12
N THR A 55 -4.12 -18.96 -9.98
CA THR A 55 -3.85 -18.91 -11.43
C THR A 55 -2.65 -18.01 -11.72
N GLY A 56 -2.59 -16.82 -11.07
CA GLY A 56 -1.47 -15.91 -11.20
C GLY A 56 -0.15 -16.53 -10.74
N ALA A 57 -0.14 -17.24 -9.60
CA ALA A 57 1.04 -17.94 -9.11
C ALA A 57 1.50 -19.04 -10.08
N LEU A 58 0.57 -19.89 -10.55
CA LEU A 58 0.88 -20.97 -11.49
C LEU A 58 1.46 -20.44 -12.81
N LEU A 59 0.80 -19.44 -13.42
CA LEU A 59 1.30 -18.81 -14.63
C LEU A 59 2.67 -18.15 -14.44
N SER A 60 2.91 -17.60 -13.25
CA SER A 60 4.18 -16.96 -12.90
C SER A 60 5.35 -17.94 -12.85
N LEU A 61 5.13 -19.22 -12.54
CA LEU A 61 6.19 -20.23 -12.53
C LEU A 61 6.85 -20.38 -13.92
N PHE A 62 6.08 -20.25 -15.01
CA PHE A 62 6.61 -20.27 -16.37
C PHE A 62 7.56 -19.10 -16.67
N VAL A 63 7.45 -18.01 -15.91
CA VAL A 63 8.35 -16.86 -16.02
C VAL A 63 9.53 -16.96 -15.05
N ILE A 64 9.29 -17.42 -13.83
CA ILE A 64 10.28 -17.49 -12.76
C ILE A 64 11.34 -18.56 -13.07
N PHE A 65 10.93 -19.77 -13.42
CA PHE A 65 11.89 -20.88 -13.64
C PHE A 65 12.96 -20.57 -14.68
N PRO A 66 12.63 -20.03 -15.88
CA PRO A 66 13.67 -19.68 -16.86
C PRO A 66 14.56 -18.53 -16.42
N ASN A 67 14.11 -17.70 -15.45
CA ASN A 67 14.76 -16.47 -15.07
C ASN A 67 15.27 -16.47 -13.60
N TRP A 68 15.30 -17.62 -12.91
CA TRP A 68 15.60 -17.72 -11.49
C TRP A 68 16.96 -17.09 -11.10
N ARG A 69 17.97 -17.14 -11.99
CA ARG A 69 19.32 -16.57 -11.74
C ARG A 69 19.30 -15.07 -11.48
N ILE A 70 18.25 -14.37 -11.95
CA ILE A 70 18.13 -12.93 -11.71
C ILE A 70 17.81 -12.61 -10.24
N LEU A 71 17.33 -13.59 -9.49
CA LEU A 71 17.03 -13.46 -8.06
C LEU A 71 18.26 -13.56 -7.17
N ILE A 72 19.42 -13.94 -7.69
CA ILE A 72 20.67 -14.04 -6.92
C ILE A 72 21.35 -12.67 -6.71
N GLN A 73 20.94 -11.65 -7.50
CA GLN A 73 21.56 -10.34 -7.42
C GLN A 73 21.23 -9.60 -6.11
N ARG A 74 22.12 -8.69 -5.66
CA ARG A 74 21.93 -7.89 -4.43
C ARG A 74 20.63 -7.09 -4.42
N ARG A 75 20.11 -6.67 -5.57
CA ARG A 75 18.84 -5.95 -5.66
C ARG A 75 17.62 -6.82 -5.36
N ALA A 76 17.74 -8.14 -5.39
CA ALA A 76 16.70 -9.08 -5.00
C ALA A 76 16.60 -9.27 -3.46
N MET A 77 17.49 -8.66 -2.68
CA MET A 77 17.50 -8.77 -1.21
C MET A 77 16.13 -8.49 -0.55
N PRO A 78 15.32 -7.49 -0.97
CA PRO A 78 13.98 -7.30 -0.39
C PRO A 78 13.08 -8.52 -0.57
N ILE A 79 13.17 -9.21 -1.73
CA ILE A 79 12.39 -10.42 -2.00
C ILE A 79 12.84 -11.54 -1.04
N ALA A 80 14.16 -11.70 -0.87
CA ALA A 80 14.71 -12.68 0.07
C ALA A 80 14.27 -12.40 1.52
N LEU A 81 14.20 -11.12 1.93
CA LEU A 81 13.70 -10.75 3.26
C LEU A 81 12.21 -11.07 3.43
N ILE A 82 11.39 -10.91 2.41
CA ILE A 82 9.97 -11.32 2.47
C ILE A 82 9.83 -12.84 2.55
N LEU A 83 10.68 -13.61 1.83
CA LEU A 83 10.71 -15.07 1.97
C LEU A 83 11.19 -15.48 3.37
N LEU A 84 12.20 -14.80 3.92
CA LEU A 84 12.68 -15.03 5.27
C LEU A 84 11.61 -14.67 6.32
N LEU A 85 10.81 -13.63 6.08
CA LEU A 85 9.66 -13.31 6.92
C LEU A 85 8.63 -14.46 6.92
N LEU A 86 8.35 -15.07 5.76
CA LEU A 86 7.44 -16.21 5.70
C LEU A 86 7.99 -17.42 6.48
N ILE A 87 9.30 -17.67 6.37
CA ILE A 87 9.99 -18.68 7.16
C ILE A 87 9.90 -18.34 8.66
N TRP A 88 10.16 -17.09 9.05
CA TRP A 88 10.06 -16.63 10.44
C TRP A 88 8.66 -16.86 11.02
N VAL A 89 7.60 -16.49 10.28
CA VAL A 89 6.22 -16.74 10.71
C VAL A 89 5.92 -18.24 10.88
N THR A 90 6.50 -19.08 10.02
CA THR A 90 6.37 -20.53 10.14
C THR A 90 7.11 -21.06 11.36
N ILE A 91 8.34 -20.60 11.63
CA ILE A 91 9.09 -20.93 12.84
C ILE A 91 8.31 -20.47 14.07
N HIS A 92 7.75 -19.27 14.03
CA HIS A 92 6.97 -18.72 15.11
C HIS A 92 5.74 -19.58 15.44
N LEU A 93 5.04 -20.09 14.42
CA LEU A 93 3.89 -20.97 14.59
C LEU A 93 4.25 -22.25 15.36
N PHE A 94 5.41 -22.87 15.07
CA PHE A 94 5.76 -24.16 15.66
C PHE A 94 6.52 -24.07 16.99
N PHE A 95 7.26 -22.99 17.25
CA PHE A 95 8.24 -22.95 18.34
C PHE A 95 8.09 -21.78 19.31
N ILE A 96 7.39 -20.68 18.93
CA ILE A 96 7.41 -19.45 19.71
C ILE A 96 6.00 -19.03 20.15
N GLY A 97 5.03 -19.21 19.26
CA GLY A 97 3.65 -18.73 19.46
C GLY A 97 2.99 -19.27 20.73
N VAL A 98 2.19 -18.42 21.38
CA VAL A 98 1.50 -18.75 22.64
C VAL A 98 0.15 -19.43 22.38
N ASP A 99 -0.64 -18.90 21.44
CA ASP A 99 -1.93 -19.46 21.02
C ASP A 99 -1.78 -20.21 19.70
N HIS A 100 -1.26 -21.46 19.78
CA HIS A 100 -1.01 -22.27 18.58
C HIS A 100 -2.27 -22.51 17.74
N GLN A 101 -3.44 -22.72 18.36
CA GLN A 101 -4.68 -22.96 17.62
C GLN A 101 -5.13 -21.71 16.85
N GLY A 102 -5.15 -20.56 17.51
CA GLY A 102 -5.47 -19.28 16.89
C GLY A 102 -4.47 -18.93 15.80
N GLN A 103 -3.17 -19.16 16.06
CA GLN A 103 -2.12 -18.87 15.10
C GLN A 103 -2.19 -19.78 13.86
N PHE A 104 -2.52 -21.07 14.02
CA PHE A 104 -2.71 -21.98 12.88
C PHE A 104 -3.90 -21.57 12.04
N ALA A 105 -5.02 -21.18 12.66
CA ALA A 105 -6.18 -20.67 11.95
C ALA A 105 -5.84 -19.40 11.14
N GLU A 106 -5.09 -18.47 11.73
CA GLU A 106 -4.63 -17.25 11.07
C GLU A 106 -3.61 -17.57 9.96
N TYR A 107 -2.68 -18.50 10.18
CA TYR A 107 -1.70 -18.93 9.20
C TYR A 107 -2.37 -19.47 7.93
N THR A 108 -3.35 -20.35 8.09
CA THR A 108 -4.10 -20.91 6.95
C THR A 108 -4.96 -19.87 6.24
N LYS A 109 -5.42 -18.84 6.93
CA LYS A 109 -6.25 -17.77 6.38
C LYS A 109 -5.42 -16.70 5.66
N ILE A 110 -4.28 -16.27 6.23
CA ILE A 110 -3.49 -15.12 5.78
C ILE A 110 -2.22 -15.58 5.06
N TRP A 111 -1.33 -16.30 5.75
CA TRP A 111 0.02 -16.58 5.26
C TRP A 111 0.06 -17.54 4.08
N LYS A 112 -0.88 -18.49 4.01
CA LYS A 112 -1.06 -19.33 2.81
C LYS A 112 -1.35 -18.49 1.55
N LYS A 113 -2.15 -17.44 1.68
CA LYS A 113 -2.45 -16.55 0.54
C LYS A 113 -1.27 -15.66 0.19
N ILE A 114 -0.53 -15.20 1.20
CA ILE A 114 0.72 -14.46 0.99
C ILE A 114 1.75 -15.34 0.25
N ALA A 115 1.87 -16.62 0.62
CA ALA A 115 2.74 -17.57 -0.07
C ALA A 115 2.39 -17.73 -1.56
N LEU A 116 1.12 -17.57 -1.96
CA LEU A 116 0.68 -17.56 -3.37
C LEU A 116 0.91 -16.18 -4.02
N SER A 117 0.73 -15.09 -3.28
CA SER A 117 0.92 -13.75 -3.84
C SER A 117 2.37 -13.41 -4.14
N ILE A 118 3.34 -13.99 -3.41
CA ILE A 118 4.78 -13.79 -3.67
C ILE A 118 5.17 -14.25 -5.08
N PRO A 119 4.98 -15.52 -5.49
CA PRO A 119 5.32 -15.95 -6.84
C PRO A 119 4.51 -15.20 -7.91
N PHE A 120 3.23 -14.87 -7.66
CA PHE A 120 2.44 -14.08 -8.61
C PHE A 120 3.05 -12.70 -8.84
N ALA A 121 3.33 -11.93 -7.78
CA ALA A 121 3.95 -10.61 -7.88
C ALA A 121 5.34 -10.67 -8.51
N LEU A 122 6.13 -11.70 -8.19
CA LEU A 122 7.45 -11.93 -8.77
C LEU A 122 7.38 -12.19 -10.27
N GLY A 123 6.54 -13.15 -10.71
CA GLY A 123 6.38 -13.48 -12.13
C GLY A 123 5.80 -12.33 -12.94
N LEU A 124 4.83 -11.60 -12.39
CA LEU A 124 4.31 -10.38 -13.00
C LEU A 124 5.42 -9.33 -13.15
N GLY A 125 6.19 -9.05 -12.10
CA GLY A 125 7.28 -8.08 -12.13
C GLY A 125 8.37 -8.43 -13.14
N LEU A 126 8.80 -9.70 -13.21
CA LEU A 126 9.75 -10.18 -14.21
C LEU A 126 9.20 -10.05 -15.64
N SER A 127 7.91 -10.37 -15.82
CA SER A 127 7.22 -10.22 -17.11
C SER A 127 7.22 -8.77 -17.58
N LEU A 128 6.85 -7.83 -16.72
CA LEU A 128 6.82 -6.41 -17.04
C LEU A 128 8.23 -5.86 -17.31
N LEU A 129 9.21 -6.29 -16.53
CA LEU A 129 10.61 -5.86 -16.67
C LEU A 129 11.22 -6.34 -17.98
N SER A 130 10.83 -7.52 -18.49
CA SER A 130 11.31 -8.07 -19.76
C SER A 130 10.90 -7.23 -20.98
N TYR A 131 9.85 -6.41 -20.87
CA TYR A 131 9.37 -5.49 -21.90
C TYR A 131 9.71 -4.02 -21.60
N ALA A 132 10.53 -3.73 -20.61
CA ALA A 132 10.84 -2.35 -20.20
C ALA A 132 11.47 -1.50 -21.31
N ASN A 133 12.16 -2.12 -22.26
CA ASN A 133 12.78 -1.46 -23.42
C ASN A 133 11.84 -1.34 -24.64
N ASP A 134 10.62 -1.87 -24.55
CA ASP A 134 9.58 -1.72 -25.57
C ASP A 134 8.55 -0.68 -25.11
N PRO A 135 8.59 0.56 -25.61
CA PRO A 135 7.73 1.63 -25.11
C PRO A 135 6.23 1.39 -25.40
N VAL A 136 5.90 0.66 -26.48
CA VAL A 136 4.50 0.36 -26.84
C VAL A 136 3.92 -0.66 -25.87
N GLN A 137 4.62 -1.76 -25.63
CA GLN A 137 4.16 -2.79 -24.70
C GLN A 137 4.19 -2.29 -23.25
N THR A 138 5.23 -1.55 -22.85
CA THR A 138 5.32 -0.92 -21.53
C THR A 138 4.11 -0.03 -21.28
N ARG A 139 3.72 0.82 -22.25
CA ARG A 139 2.53 1.68 -22.13
C ARG A 139 1.24 0.86 -22.00
N ARG A 140 1.11 -0.21 -22.79
CA ARG A 140 -0.08 -1.09 -22.77
C ARG A 140 -0.23 -1.77 -21.40
N TYR A 141 0.84 -2.38 -20.89
CA TYR A 141 0.81 -3.08 -19.61
C TYR A 141 0.66 -2.09 -18.45
N TRP A 142 1.30 -0.92 -18.53
CA TRP A 142 1.12 0.13 -17.54
C TRP A 142 -0.33 0.58 -17.43
N ASN A 143 -1.00 0.80 -18.55
CA ASN A 143 -2.40 1.20 -18.55
C ASN A 143 -3.30 0.17 -17.87
N LEU A 144 -3.05 -1.14 -18.08
CA LEU A 144 -3.77 -2.21 -17.39
C LEU A 144 -3.54 -2.22 -15.88
N ILE A 145 -2.29 -2.12 -15.47
CA ILE A 145 -1.93 -2.10 -14.04
C ILE A 145 -2.51 -0.84 -13.38
N PHE A 146 -2.38 0.31 -14.01
CA PHE A 146 -2.95 1.56 -13.48
C PHE A 146 -4.47 1.51 -13.43
N PHE A 147 -5.13 0.93 -14.43
CA PHE A 147 -6.57 0.68 -14.41
C PHE A 147 -6.97 -0.22 -13.23
N GLY A 148 -6.18 -1.26 -12.95
CA GLY A 148 -6.37 -2.10 -11.77
C GLY A 148 -6.34 -1.28 -10.46
N PHE A 149 -5.40 -0.36 -10.32
CA PHE A 149 -5.36 0.55 -9.18
C PHE A 149 -6.57 1.49 -9.11
N LEU A 150 -7.18 1.86 -10.24
CA LEU A 150 -8.36 2.71 -10.29
C LEU A 150 -9.66 2.00 -9.90
N LEU A 151 -9.74 0.67 -10.02
CA LEU A 151 -10.98 -0.07 -9.78
C LEU A 151 -11.62 0.22 -8.41
N PRO A 152 -10.89 0.36 -7.29
CA PRO A 152 -11.48 0.74 -6.01
C PRO A 152 -12.19 2.09 -6.05
N ALA A 153 -11.59 3.10 -6.69
CA ALA A 153 -12.20 4.42 -6.83
C ALA A 153 -13.42 4.39 -7.77
N ILE A 154 -13.34 3.63 -8.87
CA ILE A 154 -14.49 3.41 -9.77
C ILE A 154 -15.63 2.74 -9.01
N THR A 155 -15.33 1.70 -8.23
CA THR A 155 -16.33 1.00 -7.38
C THR A 155 -17.02 1.98 -6.42
N TYR A 156 -16.25 2.88 -5.80
CA TYR A 156 -16.79 3.90 -4.93
C TYR A 156 -17.78 4.80 -5.65
N PHE A 157 -17.39 5.42 -6.75
CA PHE A 157 -18.22 6.34 -7.49
C PHE A 157 -19.46 5.67 -8.10
N VAL A 158 -19.34 4.41 -8.54
CA VAL A 158 -20.51 3.63 -9.00
C VAL A 158 -21.51 3.44 -7.86
N LYS A 159 -21.07 2.99 -6.68
CA LYS A 159 -21.93 2.84 -5.52
C LYS A 159 -22.54 4.17 -5.09
N TRP A 160 -21.73 5.22 -5.00
CA TRP A 160 -22.18 6.56 -4.62
C TRP A 160 -23.25 7.10 -5.59
N PHE A 161 -22.99 7.02 -6.89
CA PHE A 161 -23.91 7.49 -7.91
C PHE A 161 -25.24 6.72 -7.92
N VAL A 162 -25.16 5.38 -7.87
CA VAL A 162 -26.36 4.53 -7.87
C VAL A 162 -27.19 4.73 -6.61
N THR A 163 -26.56 4.86 -5.44
CA THR A 163 -27.24 5.17 -4.18
C THR A 163 -27.94 6.53 -4.25
N LEU A 164 -27.24 7.57 -4.76
CA LEU A 164 -27.81 8.91 -4.92
C LEU A 164 -29.01 8.92 -5.88
N MET A 165 -28.90 8.21 -7.02
CA MET A 165 -29.99 8.10 -8.00
C MET A 165 -31.19 7.34 -7.42
N GLY A 166 -30.95 6.25 -6.70
CA GLY A 166 -32.00 5.50 -6.01
C GLY A 166 -32.78 6.35 -5.01
N GLN A 167 -32.05 7.13 -4.19
CA GLN A 167 -32.66 8.07 -3.25
C GLN A 167 -33.47 9.18 -3.96
N LYS A 168 -32.92 9.72 -5.05
CA LYS A 168 -33.56 10.84 -5.77
C LYS A 168 -34.79 10.40 -6.55
N TYR A 169 -34.79 9.24 -7.18
CA TYR A 169 -35.83 8.77 -8.09
C TYR A 169 -36.68 7.64 -7.51
N GLY A 170 -36.41 7.16 -6.30
CA GLY A 170 -37.21 6.16 -5.58
C GLY A 170 -37.14 4.74 -6.16
N PHE A 171 -36.11 4.40 -6.96
CA PHE A 171 -35.96 3.01 -7.43
C PHE A 171 -35.15 2.15 -6.43
N PRO A 172 -35.46 0.84 -6.33
CA PRO A 172 -34.75 -0.05 -5.41
C PRO A 172 -33.29 -0.26 -5.87
N VAL A 173 -32.33 0.12 -5.03
CA VAL A 173 -30.90 -0.09 -5.28
C VAL A 173 -30.53 -1.48 -4.80
N PRO A 174 -29.88 -2.33 -5.63
CA PRO A 174 -29.36 -3.60 -5.20
C PRO A 174 -28.38 -3.44 -4.00
N ILE A 175 -28.52 -4.29 -2.99
CA ILE A 175 -27.77 -4.15 -1.71
C ILE A 175 -26.25 -4.09 -1.89
N PHE A 176 -25.70 -4.79 -2.88
CA PHE A 176 -24.26 -4.77 -3.18
C PHE A 176 -23.78 -3.47 -3.86
N LEU A 177 -24.71 -2.62 -4.36
CA LEU A 177 -24.42 -1.31 -4.93
C LEU A 177 -24.71 -0.16 -3.96
N ILE A 178 -25.30 -0.42 -2.79
CA ILE A 178 -25.54 0.62 -1.80
C ILE A 178 -24.19 1.08 -1.23
N LEU A 179 -23.99 2.40 -1.22
CA LEU A 179 -22.96 3.02 -0.40
C LEU A 179 -23.57 3.31 0.96
N ASP A 180 -23.17 2.51 1.95
CA ASP A 180 -23.59 2.68 3.33
C ASP A 180 -22.46 3.35 4.12
N PRO A 181 -22.63 4.59 4.61
CA PRO A 181 -21.59 5.30 5.35
C PRO A 181 -21.28 4.69 6.72
N ASP A 182 -22.22 3.97 7.34
CA ASP A 182 -22.06 3.39 8.66
C ASP A 182 -21.58 1.93 8.65
N HIS A 183 -21.45 1.32 7.54
CA HIS A 183 -20.88 0.00 7.11
C HIS A 183 -20.73 -1.12 8.15
N MET A 184 -20.84 -0.85 9.42
CA MET A 184 -20.71 -1.81 10.50
C MET A 184 -21.93 -2.76 10.53
N GLY A 185 -21.75 -3.94 9.93
CA GLY A 185 -22.76 -4.99 9.89
C GLY A 185 -23.44 -5.22 8.54
N SER A 186 -23.20 -4.40 7.53
CA SER A 186 -23.72 -4.63 6.18
C SER A 186 -22.91 -5.72 5.46
N GLN A 187 -23.61 -6.71 4.89
CA GLN A 187 -22.99 -7.84 4.16
C GLN A 187 -22.12 -7.39 2.98
N PHE A 188 -22.38 -6.23 2.38
CA PHE A 188 -21.68 -5.69 1.24
C PHE A 188 -21.04 -4.32 1.52
N GLY A 189 -21.01 -3.90 2.79
CA GLY A 189 -20.40 -2.66 3.22
C GLY A 189 -18.87 -2.70 3.04
N ILE A 190 -18.31 -1.55 2.63
CA ILE A 190 -16.87 -1.36 2.52
C ILE A 190 -16.48 -0.26 3.48
N SER A 191 -15.63 -0.55 4.46
CA SER A 191 -15.24 0.45 5.44
C SER A 191 -14.41 1.58 4.81
N ARG A 192 -14.52 2.78 5.40
CA ARG A 192 -13.77 3.99 4.99
C ARG A 192 -12.26 3.72 4.86
N ALA A 193 -11.71 2.99 5.83
CA ALA A 193 -10.29 2.62 5.84
C ALA A 193 -9.84 1.83 4.62
N TRP A 194 -10.72 1.00 4.05
CA TRP A 194 -10.42 0.21 2.86
C TRP A 194 -10.30 1.11 1.63
N TYR A 195 -11.21 2.09 1.48
CA TYR A 195 -11.10 3.06 0.41
C TYR A 195 -9.81 3.86 0.50
N VAL A 196 -9.42 4.31 1.71
CA VAL A 196 -8.15 5.03 1.89
C VAL A 196 -6.97 4.16 1.45
N PHE A 197 -6.87 2.93 1.96
CA PHE A 197 -5.75 2.05 1.64
C PHE A 197 -5.65 1.73 0.15
N PHE A 198 -6.77 1.37 -0.50
CA PHE A 198 -6.76 0.94 -1.90
C PHE A 198 -6.77 2.10 -2.91
N CYS A 199 -7.24 3.30 -2.55
CA CYS A 199 -7.23 4.46 -3.45
C CYS A 199 -5.98 5.32 -3.30
N LEU A 200 -5.28 5.28 -2.17
CA LEU A 200 -4.07 6.08 -1.93
C LEU A 200 -2.95 5.84 -2.96
N PRO A 201 -2.66 4.61 -3.44
CA PRO A 201 -1.70 4.36 -4.50
C PRO A 201 -2.00 5.12 -5.80
N VAL A 202 -3.28 5.30 -6.14
CA VAL A 202 -3.67 6.06 -7.36
C VAL A 202 -3.22 7.52 -7.25
N VAL A 203 -3.48 8.17 -6.11
CA VAL A 203 -3.04 9.56 -5.88
C VAL A 203 -1.51 9.63 -5.91
N ALA A 204 -0.84 8.73 -5.19
CA ALA A 204 0.61 8.71 -5.10
C ALA A 204 1.28 8.52 -6.48
N ILE A 205 0.80 7.55 -7.25
CA ILE A 205 1.29 7.27 -8.62
C ILE A 205 1.01 8.46 -9.54
N SER A 206 -0.20 9.02 -9.49
CA SER A 206 -0.62 10.15 -10.33
C SER A 206 0.23 11.38 -10.09
N ILE A 207 0.43 11.74 -8.84
CA ILE A 207 1.33 12.83 -8.43
C ILE A 207 2.76 12.54 -8.89
N GLY A 208 3.27 11.34 -8.60
CA GLY A 208 4.63 10.93 -8.97
C GLY A 208 4.87 10.99 -10.47
N LEU A 209 3.88 10.61 -11.29
CA LEU A 209 3.97 10.68 -12.74
C LEU A 209 4.02 12.13 -13.24
N VAL A 210 3.11 12.99 -12.73
CA VAL A 210 3.06 14.41 -13.08
C VAL A 210 4.40 15.08 -12.72
N VAL A 211 4.89 14.89 -11.49
CA VAL A 211 6.19 15.40 -11.04
C VAL A 211 7.32 14.95 -11.96
N THR A 212 7.33 13.68 -12.35
CA THR A 212 8.38 13.12 -13.21
C THR A 212 8.34 13.71 -14.62
N ARG A 213 7.15 13.82 -15.21
CA ARG A 213 6.99 14.43 -16.54
C ARG A 213 7.39 15.90 -16.55
N LEU A 214 7.08 16.63 -15.48
CA LEU A 214 7.51 18.02 -15.32
C LEU A 214 9.03 18.15 -15.22
N LYS A 215 9.65 17.31 -14.39
CA LYS A 215 11.13 17.29 -14.25
C LYS A 215 11.85 16.97 -15.55
N ASN A 216 11.29 16.06 -16.32
CA ASN A 216 11.89 15.60 -17.60
C ASN A 216 11.48 16.45 -18.81
N LYS A 217 10.71 17.52 -18.63
CA LYS A 217 10.16 18.38 -19.70
C LYS A 217 9.32 17.62 -20.74
N THR A 218 8.72 16.50 -20.36
CA THR A 218 7.86 15.66 -21.22
C THR A 218 6.38 15.80 -20.87
N PHE A 219 6.03 16.83 -20.10
CA PHE A 219 4.66 17.06 -19.70
C PHE A 219 3.79 17.44 -20.90
N SER A 220 2.68 16.71 -21.07
CA SER A 220 1.60 17.02 -22.00
C SER A 220 0.28 16.93 -21.24
N PHE A 221 -0.57 17.93 -21.36
CA PHE A 221 -1.86 17.97 -20.66
C PHE A 221 -2.71 16.77 -21.05
N PHE A 222 -2.90 16.50 -22.33
CA PHE A 222 -3.73 15.40 -22.82
C PHE A 222 -3.22 14.03 -22.34
N ASN A 223 -1.92 13.81 -22.40
CA ASN A 223 -1.32 12.55 -21.91
C ASN A 223 -1.35 12.42 -20.39
N SER A 224 -1.52 13.53 -19.65
CA SER A 224 -1.52 13.55 -18.18
C SER A 224 -2.92 13.74 -17.60
N PHE A 225 -3.94 13.97 -18.42
CA PHE A 225 -5.29 14.35 -17.99
C PHE A 225 -5.89 13.34 -17.00
N ILE A 226 -5.83 12.04 -17.32
CA ILE A 226 -6.36 10.98 -16.43
C ILE A 226 -5.69 11.05 -15.05
N TYR A 227 -4.37 11.19 -15.01
CA TYR A 227 -3.63 11.27 -13.75
C TYR A 227 -3.95 12.55 -12.98
N LEU A 228 -4.08 13.68 -13.66
CA LEU A 228 -4.49 14.94 -13.05
C LEU A 228 -5.90 14.85 -12.46
N ALA A 229 -6.84 14.21 -13.18
CA ALA A 229 -8.22 14.02 -12.72
C ALA A 229 -8.31 13.04 -11.55
N CYS A 230 -7.47 12.01 -11.50
CA CYS A 230 -7.45 11.04 -10.41
C CYS A 230 -7.12 11.67 -9.05
N ILE A 231 -6.33 12.75 -9.01
CA ILE A 231 -5.94 13.40 -7.76
C ILE A 231 -7.17 13.97 -7.02
N PRO A 232 -7.90 14.97 -7.57
CA PRO A 232 -9.07 15.53 -6.88
C PRO A 232 -10.20 14.52 -6.72
N LEU A 233 -10.42 13.61 -7.68
CA LEU A 233 -11.46 12.59 -7.55
C LEU A 233 -11.21 11.66 -6.36
N THR A 234 -9.98 11.19 -6.17
CA THR A 234 -9.68 10.32 -5.02
C THR A 234 -9.76 11.09 -3.70
N LEU A 235 -9.31 12.34 -3.67
CA LEU A 235 -9.45 13.19 -2.48
C LEU A 235 -10.92 13.49 -2.15
N LEU A 236 -11.77 13.56 -3.17
CA LEU A 236 -13.23 13.69 -2.99
C LEU A 236 -13.81 12.45 -2.28
N ILE A 237 -13.33 11.24 -2.59
CA ILE A 237 -13.72 10.02 -1.85
C ILE A 237 -13.39 10.21 -0.35
N PHE A 238 -12.19 10.64 -0.03
CA PHE A 238 -11.77 10.83 1.37
C PHE A 238 -12.58 11.92 2.09
N TYR A 239 -12.96 12.96 1.36
CA TYR A 239 -13.83 14.03 1.87
C TYR A 239 -15.26 13.52 2.14
N ILE A 240 -15.91 12.84 1.18
CA ILE A 240 -17.28 12.33 1.32
C ILE A 240 -17.34 11.31 2.47
N GLU A 241 -16.33 10.45 2.59
CA GLU A 241 -16.23 9.47 3.67
C GLU A 241 -15.85 10.10 5.02
N ASN A 242 -15.54 11.40 5.07
CA ASN A 242 -15.05 12.10 6.26
C ASN A 242 -13.91 11.33 6.96
N ASP A 243 -13.01 10.72 6.16
CA ASP A 243 -11.85 9.98 6.70
C ASP A 243 -10.65 10.91 6.89
N ARG A 244 -10.31 11.16 8.17
CA ARG A 244 -9.20 12.03 8.56
C ARG A 244 -7.87 11.56 8.00
N LEU A 245 -7.68 10.26 7.93
CA LEU A 245 -6.42 9.65 7.53
C LEU A 245 -6.18 9.86 6.04
N GLY A 246 -7.19 9.59 5.19
CA GLY A 246 -7.14 9.86 3.77
C GLY A 246 -6.85 11.33 3.48
N THR A 247 -7.52 12.21 4.21
CA THR A 247 -7.32 13.67 4.14
C THR A 247 -5.88 14.05 4.49
N PHE A 248 -5.34 13.54 5.59
CA PHE A 248 -3.96 13.82 6.04
C PHE A 248 -2.93 13.35 5.02
N PHE A 249 -3.02 12.10 4.55
CA PHE A 249 -2.06 11.58 3.56
C PHE A 249 -2.20 12.24 2.20
N GLY A 250 -3.42 12.61 1.80
CA GLY A 250 -3.66 13.40 0.60
C GLY A 250 -2.96 14.75 0.67
N LEU A 251 -3.09 15.45 1.81
CA LEU A 251 -2.38 16.72 2.05
C LEU A 251 -0.86 16.54 2.05
N ALA A 252 -0.35 15.53 2.73
CA ALA A 252 1.08 15.24 2.75
C ALA A 252 1.64 15.01 1.34
N LEU A 253 0.93 14.23 0.50
CA LEU A 253 1.31 14.03 -0.90
C LEU A 253 1.31 15.32 -1.72
N ILE A 254 0.31 16.19 -1.51
CA ILE A 254 0.24 17.50 -2.17
C ILE A 254 1.44 18.38 -1.76
N VAL A 255 1.80 18.41 -0.48
CA VAL A 255 2.96 19.17 0.00
C VAL A 255 4.26 18.63 -0.62
N ILE A 256 4.45 17.31 -0.63
CA ILE A 256 5.62 16.67 -1.26
C ILE A 256 5.67 16.99 -2.76
N ALA A 257 4.53 16.98 -3.44
CA ALA A 257 4.44 17.35 -4.84
C ALA A 257 4.79 18.81 -5.06
N PHE A 258 4.25 19.72 -4.25
CA PHE A 258 4.51 21.15 -4.33
C PHE A 258 5.99 21.47 -4.21
N VAL A 259 6.65 20.93 -3.18
CA VAL A 259 8.10 21.08 -3.00
C VAL A 259 8.87 20.51 -4.19
N SER A 260 8.49 19.30 -4.64
CA SER A 260 9.16 18.62 -5.75
C SER A 260 9.01 19.35 -7.09
N ILE A 261 7.85 19.96 -7.34
CA ILE A 261 7.55 20.67 -8.59
C ILE A 261 8.07 22.10 -8.52
N GLY A 262 7.95 22.79 -7.39
CA GLY A 262 8.49 24.14 -7.21
C GLY A 262 9.95 24.21 -7.64
N ILE A 263 10.76 23.26 -7.17
CA ILE A 263 12.17 23.15 -7.57
C ILE A 263 12.33 22.94 -9.09
N ALA A 264 11.48 22.07 -9.69
CA ALA A 264 11.58 21.75 -11.12
C ALA A 264 11.10 22.91 -12.03
N VAL A 265 10.05 23.62 -11.63
CA VAL A 265 9.45 24.72 -12.40
C VAL A 265 10.32 25.97 -12.35
N ILE A 266 10.85 26.34 -11.20
CA ILE A 266 11.81 27.44 -11.06
C ILE A 266 12.99 27.20 -12.01
N ARG A 267 13.51 25.97 -12.05
CA ARG A 267 14.61 25.59 -12.92
C ARG A 267 14.26 25.64 -14.42
N ASN A 268 13.01 25.33 -14.77
CA ASN A 268 12.58 25.13 -16.16
C ASN A 268 11.76 26.29 -16.76
N ARG A 269 11.40 27.31 -15.98
CA ARG A 269 10.58 28.48 -16.37
C ARG A 269 9.26 28.15 -17.08
N SER A 270 8.58 27.06 -16.68
CA SER A 270 7.32 26.59 -17.33
C SER A 270 6.08 27.09 -16.59
N TRP A 271 5.74 28.36 -16.75
CA TRP A 271 4.65 29.03 -16.02
C TRP A 271 3.26 28.46 -16.24
N LEU A 272 2.91 28.09 -17.48
CA LEU A 272 1.59 27.50 -17.78
C LEU A 272 1.37 26.20 -17.02
N VAL A 273 2.41 25.37 -16.98
CA VAL A 273 2.38 24.08 -16.25
C VAL A 273 2.25 24.31 -14.74
N LEU A 274 2.90 25.33 -14.23
CA LEU A 274 2.75 25.75 -12.83
C LEU A 274 1.31 26.15 -12.53
N LEU A 275 0.67 26.93 -13.38
CA LEU A 275 -0.72 27.38 -13.21
C LEU A 275 -1.69 26.21 -13.17
N ILE A 276 -1.60 25.27 -14.11
CA ILE A 276 -2.44 24.06 -14.13
C ILE A 276 -2.26 23.25 -12.85
N PHE A 277 -1.02 23.07 -12.44
CA PHE A 277 -0.73 22.30 -11.24
C PHE A 277 -1.22 23.01 -9.97
N LEU A 278 -1.06 24.34 -9.88
CA LEU A 278 -1.59 25.15 -8.79
C LEU A 278 -3.13 25.08 -8.73
N ALA A 279 -3.82 25.07 -9.87
CA ALA A 279 -5.27 24.90 -9.92
C ALA A 279 -5.71 23.55 -9.36
N VAL A 280 -5.01 22.45 -9.70
CA VAL A 280 -5.29 21.11 -9.15
C VAL A 280 -4.99 21.07 -7.64
N ILE A 281 -3.88 21.66 -7.20
CA ILE A 281 -3.56 21.76 -5.76
C ILE A 281 -4.60 22.58 -5.02
N PHE A 282 -5.00 23.74 -5.56
CA PHE A 282 -5.96 24.63 -4.91
C PHE A 282 -7.32 23.93 -4.75
N SER A 283 -7.86 23.28 -5.80
CA SER A 283 -9.10 22.50 -5.70
C SER A 283 -8.98 21.34 -4.71
N SER A 284 -7.84 20.67 -4.67
CA SER A 284 -7.60 19.61 -3.69
C SER A 284 -7.50 20.16 -2.26
N ALA A 285 -6.82 21.29 -2.07
CA ALA A 285 -6.69 21.94 -0.77
C ALA A 285 -8.02 22.46 -0.22
N THR A 286 -8.93 22.95 -1.09
CA THR A 286 -10.29 23.36 -0.68
C THR A 286 -11.10 22.17 -0.15
N ILE A 287 -11.02 21.01 -0.80
CA ILE A 287 -11.68 19.78 -0.34
C ILE A 287 -11.12 19.39 1.04
N LEU A 288 -9.80 19.38 1.18
CA LEU A 288 -9.12 19.03 2.43
C LEU A 288 -9.43 20.02 3.58
N TRP A 289 -9.48 21.31 3.28
CA TRP A 289 -9.84 22.35 4.25
C TRP A 289 -11.28 22.21 4.74
N GLY A 290 -12.20 21.87 3.82
CA GLY A 290 -13.58 21.54 4.18
C GLY A 290 -13.65 20.37 5.16
N SER A 291 -12.94 19.27 4.88
CA SER A 291 -12.85 18.12 5.76
C SER A 291 -12.24 18.45 7.13
N PHE A 292 -11.20 19.29 7.16
CA PHE A 292 -10.58 19.73 8.42
C PHE A 292 -11.56 20.51 9.29
N LYS A 293 -12.32 21.45 8.71
CA LYS A 293 -13.35 22.22 9.44
C LYS A 293 -14.49 21.37 9.97
N GLN A 294 -14.88 20.32 9.26
CA GLN A 294 -15.96 19.42 9.68
C GLN A 294 -15.54 18.49 10.82
N ASN A 295 -14.25 18.31 11.07
CA ASN A 295 -13.75 17.33 12.02
C ASN A 295 -13.07 17.97 13.22
N THR A 296 -13.84 18.21 14.29
CA THR A 296 -13.37 18.84 15.54
C THR A 296 -12.24 18.08 16.24
N GLN A 297 -12.06 16.78 15.94
CA GLN A 297 -11.02 15.94 16.55
C GLN A 297 -9.58 16.34 16.16
N TRP A 298 -9.42 17.12 15.08
CA TRP A 298 -8.13 17.72 14.75
C TRP A 298 -7.74 18.82 15.75
N LEU A 299 -8.73 19.60 16.22
CA LEU A 299 -8.49 20.73 17.10
C LEU A 299 -8.04 20.29 18.50
N THR A 300 -8.54 19.11 18.94
CA THR A 300 -8.23 18.57 20.27
C THR A 300 -7.06 17.58 20.27
N LEU A 301 -6.48 17.25 19.12
CA LEU A 301 -5.47 16.19 18.99
C LEU A 301 -4.30 16.35 19.98
N VAL A 302 -3.76 17.55 20.12
CA VAL A 302 -2.60 17.82 21.00
C VAL A 302 -2.98 17.71 22.47
N SER A 303 -4.10 18.30 22.88
CA SER A 303 -4.60 18.23 24.27
C SER A 303 -5.00 16.80 24.65
N ASP A 304 -5.70 16.08 23.74
CA ASP A 304 -6.09 14.68 23.96
C ASP A 304 -4.86 13.77 24.10
N THR A 305 -3.80 14.01 23.29
CA THR A 305 -2.53 13.26 23.39
C THR A 305 -1.85 13.47 24.74
N LYS A 306 -1.81 14.70 25.27
CA LYS A 306 -1.24 14.98 26.61
C LYS A 306 -1.99 14.22 27.68
N VAL A 307 -3.32 14.27 27.66
CA VAL A 307 -4.17 13.53 28.62
C VAL A 307 -3.94 12.01 28.50
N ALA A 308 -3.86 11.48 27.28
CA ALA A 308 -3.61 10.05 27.06
C ALA A 308 -2.26 9.60 27.68
N ILE A 309 -1.19 10.39 27.49
CA ILE A 309 0.13 10.09 28.06
C ILE A 309 0.09 10.14 29.60
N GLN A 310 -0.59 11.14 30.18
CA GLN A 310 -0.66 11.32 31.62
C GLN A 310 -1.54 10.28 32.32
N GLN A 311 -2.57 9.81 31.64
CA GLN A 311 -3.62 8.96 32.23
C GLN A 311 -3.64 7.53 31.67
N VAL A 312 -2.62 7.08 30.95
CA VAL A 312 -2.57 5.72 30.37
C VAL A 312 -2.69 4.61 31.43
N ASP A 313 -2.25 4.88 32.64
CA ASP A 313 -2.29 3.92 33.77
C ASP A 313 -3.67 3.87 34.46
N HIS A 314 -4.58 4.80 34.13
CA HIS A 314 -6.00 4.72 34.51
C HIS A 314 -6.75 3.78 33.56
N LEU A 315 -6.68 2.48 33.86
CA LEU A 315 -7.13 1.38 32.97
C LEU A 315 -8.60 1.51 32.55
N ASP A 316 -9.46 1.99 33.45
CA ASP A 316 -10.91 2.11 33.21
C ASP A 316 -11.27 3.09 32.09
N ASN A 317 -10.32 3.94 31.67
CA ASN A 317 -10.55 4.93 30.63
C ASN A 317 -10.37 4.38 29.21
N TRP A 318 -9.77 3.21 29.01
CA TRP A 318 -9.43 2.71 27.67
C TRP A 318 -9.54 1.19 27.47
N ARG A 319 -9.69 0.37 28.55
CA ARG A 319 -9.71 -1.11 28.45
C ARG A 319 -11.07 -1.72 28.14
N TYR A 320 -12.13 -0.90 28.14
CA TYR A 320 -13.50 -1.32 27.84
C TYR A 320 -14.00 -0.71 26.53
N ASN A 321 -15.03 -1.33 25.95
CA ASN A 321 -15.75 -0.74 24.82
C ASN A 321 -16.50 0.54 25.27
N ARG A 322 -16.63 1.50 24.34
CA ARG A 322 -17.22 2.82 24.57
C ARG A 322 -18.52 2.81 25.37
N ILE A 323 -19.36 1.78 25.21
CA ILE A 323 -20.69 1.67 25.83
C ILE A 323 -20.60 1.49 27.36
N GLN A 324 -19.50 0.93 27.88
CA GLN A 324 -19.32 0.64 29.30
C GLN A 324 -18.46 1.67 30.05
N MET A 325 -17.94 2.68 29.37
CA MET A 325 -17.07 3.67 29.98
C MET A 325 -17.87 4.63 30.90
N LYS A 326 -17.32 4.90 32.10
CA LYS A 326 -17.84 5.91 33.03
C LYS A 326 -17.66 7.36 32.53
N GLY A 327 -17.20 7.55 31.33
CA GLY A 327 -16.91 8.82 30.67
C GLY A 327 -15.41 8.98 30.36
N TYR A 328 -15.10 9.72 29.30
CA TYR A 328 -13.74 10.07 28.96
C TYR A 328 -13.19 11.16 29.88
N PRO A 329 -11.88 11.19 30.18
CA PRO A 329 -11.27 12.26 30.93
C PRO A 329 -11.45 13.60 30.20
N LEU A 330 -11.38 14.69 30.99
CA LEU A 330 -11.44 16.04 30.44
C LEU A 330 -10.04 16.50 30.01
N ASN A 331 -9.97 17.22 28.89
CA ASN A 331 -8.75 17.88 28.45
C ASN A 331 -8.53 19.23 29.15
N GLU A 332 -7.40 19.90 28.85
CA GLU A 332 -7.05 21.20 29.43
C GLU A 332 -8.12 22.30 29.23
N SER A 333 -9.02 22.13 28.27
CA SER A 333 -10.13 23.05 27.98
C SER A 333 -11.42 22.67 28.69
N GLY A 334 -11.41 21.67 29.58
CA GLY A 334 -12.57 21.17 30.29
C GLY A 334 -13.58 20.38 29.43
N GLN A 335 -13.18 20.01 28.22
CA GLN A 335 -13.99 19.21 27.29
C GLN A 335 -13.58 17.73 27.37
N PRO A 336 -14.50 16.76 27.20
CA PRO A 336 -14.15 15.36 27.10
C PRO A 336 -13.17 15.14 25.92
N VAL A 337 -12.12 14.34 26.14
CA VAL A 337 -11.17 13.99 25.08
C VAL A 337 -11.89 13.22 23.96
N SER A 338 -11.42 13.40 22.73
CA SER A 338 -11.88 12.56 21.62
C SER A 338 -11.47 11.11 21.86
N SER A 339 -12.44 10.21 21.92
CA SER A 339 -12.20 8.77 22.10
C SER A 339 -11.15 8.26 21.14
N SER A 340 -11.28 8.62 19.87
CA SER A 340 -10.37 8.16 18.81
C SER A 340 -8.92 8.64 18.98
N ASN A 341 -8.67 9.83 19.51
CA ASN A 341 -7.32 10.32 19.77
C ASN A 341 -6.75 9.67 21.03
N TYR A 342 -7.53 9.72 22.12
CA TYR A 342 -7.14 9.23 23.44
C TYR A 342 -6.84 7.73 23.43
N GLU A 343 -7.77 6.92 22.94
CA GLU A 343 -7.63 5.45 22.90
C GLU A 343 -6.42 5.02 22.10
N ARG A 344 -6.20 5.55 20.88
CA ARG A 344 -5.08 5.15 20.03
C ARG A 344 -3.72 5.45 20.66
N ILE A 345 -3.58 6.58 21.33
CA ILE A 345 -2.33 6.92 22.02
C ILE A 345 -2.14 5.99 23.23
N SER A 346 -3.18 5.78 24.03
CA SER A 346 -3.13 4.86 25.18
C SER A 346 -2.77 3.44 24.73
N TRP A 347 -3.42 2.92 23.70
CA TRP A 347 -3.13 1.59 23.14
C TRP A 347 -1.72 1.50 22.52
N ALA A 348 -1.22 2.57 21.91
CA ALA A 348 0.15 2.60 21.39
C ALA A 348 1.18 2.50 22.53
N ILE A 349 0.97 3.21 23.65
CA ILE A 349 1.86 3.16 24.81
C ILE A 349 1.82 1.78 25.47
N VAL A 350 0.62 1.25 25.72
CA VAL A 350 0.44 -0.07 26.34
C VAL A 350 1.00 -1.17 25.44
N GLY A 351 0.73 -1.10 24.13
CA GLY A 351 1.27 -2.05 23.17
C GLY A 351 2.80 -2.00 23.10
N ALA A 352 3.41 -0.83 23.17
CA ALA A 352 4.88 -0.71 23.24
C ALA A 352 5.46 -1.37 24.52
N ARG A 353 4.75 -1.27 25.67
CA ARG A 353 5.12 -2.00 26.88
C ARG A 353 5.04 -3.52 26.68
N PHE A 354 3.99 -4.02 26.01
CA PHE A 354 3.85 -5.44 25.68
C PHE A 354 4.94 -5.92 24.71
N VAL A 355 5.38 -5.10 23.75
CA VAL A 355 6.55 -5.44 22.90
C VAL A 355 7.81 -5.61 23.74
N ALA A 356 8.03 -4.75 24.75
CA ALA A 356 9.17 -4.87 25.65
C ALA A 356 9.10 -6.14 26.52
N GLU A 357 7.89 -6.51 26.99
CA GLU A 357 7.64 -7.74 27.76
C GLU A 357 7.79 -9.00 26.89
N ARG A 358 7.41 -8.95 25.58
CA ARG A 358 7.45 -10.09 24.65
C ARG A 358 8.09 -9.69 23.29
N PRO A 359 9.40 -9.51 23.23
CA PRO A 359 10.08 -9.01 22.03
C PRO A 359 10.06 -9.97 20.85
N LEU A 360 9.79 -11.27 21.07
CA LEU A 360 9.63 -12.26 20.00
C LEU A 360 8.19 -12.34 19.47
N GLY A 361 7.22 -11.70 20.14
CA GLY A 361 5.82 -11.66 19.76
C GLY A 361 4.94 -12.73 20.40
N TYR A 362 3.64 -12.61 20.20
CA TYR A 362 2.60 -13.49 20.74
C TYR A 362 2.20 -14.61 19.76
N GLY A 363 2.18 -14.28 18.47
CA GLY A 363 1.87 -15.22 17.39
C GLY A 363 0.67 -14.87 16.52
N LEU A 364 -0.18 -13.90 16.88
CA LEU A 364 -1.35 -13.50 16.13
C LEU A 364 -1.13 -12.13 15.49
N LEU A 365 -1.44 -11.97 14.20
CA LEU A 365 -1.32 -10.71 13.50
C LEU A 365 -2.35 -9.68 13.97
N SER A 366 -3.58 -10.11 14.17
CA SER A 366 -4.71 -9.21 14.39
C SER A 366 -5.23 -9.15 15.84
N LEU A 367 -4.93 -10.12 16.66
CA LEU A 367 -5.54 -10.25 18.01
C LEU A 367 -4.54 -10.23 19.14
N SER A 368 -3.22 -10.14 18.88
CA SER A 368 -2.18 -10.20 19.91
C SER A 368 -2.38 -9.13 20.99
N PHE A 369 -2.72 -7.89 20.62
CA PHE A 369 -2.98 -6.83 21.58
C PHE A 369 -4.10 -7.20 22.56
N GLY A 370 -5.26 -7.63 22.05
CA GLY A 370 -6.39 -8.02 22.89
C GLY A 370 -6.11 -9.25 23.77
N ARG A 371 -5.35 -10.22 23.25
CA ARG A 371 -4.94 -11.40 24.04
C ARG A 371 -4.02 -11.01 25.20
N LEU A 372 -3.04 -10.17 24.95
CA LEU A 372 -2.14 -9.65 25.97
C LEU A 372 -2.87 -8.78 27.01
N CYS A 373 -3.82 -7.97 26.56
CA CYS A 373 -4.70 -7.23 27.48
C CYS A 373 -5.48 -8.17 28.39
N LYS A 374 -6.08 -9.25 27.87
CA LYS A 374 -6.84 -10.22 28.66
C LYS A 374 -5.98 -11.05 29.61
N GLU A 375 -4.74 -11.36 29.23
CA GLU A 375 -3.79 -12.03 30.13
C GLU A 375 -3.48 -11.16 31.37
N LYS A 376 -3.32 -9.85 31.17
CA LYS A 376 -2.97 -8.90 32.23
C LYS A 376 -4.21 -8.38 32.97
N TRP A 377 -5.31 -8.22 32.28
CA TRP A 377 -6.60 -7.72 32.76
C TRP A 377 -7.71 -8.60 32.17
N PRO A 378 -8.19 -9.64 32.90
CA PRO A 378 -9.14 -10.64 32.37
C PRO A 378 -10.47 -10.07 31.88
N ASP A 379 -10.89 -8.94 32.45
CA ASP A 379 -12.12 -8.20 32.13
C ASP A 379 -11.95 -7.22 30.93
N SER A 380 -10.77 -7.15 30.32
CA SER A 380 -10.53 -6.26 29.16
C SER A 380 -11.31 -6.69 27.94
N GLU A 381 -11.93 -5.73 27.26
CA GLU A 381 -12.68 -5.92 26.01
C GLU A 381 -11.88 -5.54 24.77
N MET A 382 -10.60 -5.19 24.93
CA MET A 382 -9.76 -4.76 23.82
C MET A 382 -9.50 -5.89 22.83
N SER A 383 -9.38 -5.51 21.55
CA SER A 383 -9.08 -6.44 20.44
C SER A 383 -7.84 -6.02 19.67
N TRP A 384 -7.80 -4.77 19.19
CA TRP A 384 -6.74 -4.25 18.32
C TRP A 384 -6.09 -3.00 18.90
N SER A 385 -4.82 -2.76 18.53
CA SER A 385 -4.12 -1.51 18.88
C SER A 385 -4.43 -0.34 17.94
N HIS A 386 -5.15 -0.58 16.84
CA HIS A 386 -5.37 0.34 15.74
C HIS A 386 -4.08 0.88 15.06
N SER A 387 -2.97 0.19 15.25
CA SER A 387 -1.71 0.41 14.52
C SER A 387 -1.22 -0.91 13.96
N ALA A 388 -1.22 -1.06 12.64
CA ALA A 388 -0.76 -2.30 12.01
C ALA A 388 0.70 -2.63 12.32
N TRP A 389 1.56 -1.62 12.45
CA TRP A 389 2.96 -1.83 12.84
C TRP A 389 3.08 -2.40 14.25
N LEU A 390 2.27 -1.88 15.17
CA LEU A 390 2.25 -2.37 16.53
C LEU A 390 1.64 -3.78 16.60
N ASP A 391 0.48 -4.00 15.96
CA ASP A 391 -0.15 -5.33 15.90
C ASP A 391 0.77 -6.37 15.26
N PHE A 392 1.50 -5.98 14.19
CA PHE A 392 2.48 -6.85 13.55
C PHE A 392 3.66 -7.19 14.48
N THR A 393 4.13 -6.19 15.23
CA THR A 393 5.23 -6.40 16.20
C THR A 393 4.79 -7.25 17.37
N LEU A 394 3.58 -7.03 17.88
CA LEU A 394 2.98 -7.87 18.92
C LEU A 394 2.75 -9.31 18.44
N GLY A 395 2.47 -9.48 17.14
CA GLY A 395 2.29 -10.80 16.54
C GLY A 395 3.59 -11.56 16.33
N TYR A 396 4.52 -10.96 15.59
CA TYR A 396 5.74 -11.66 15.10
C TYR A 396 7.03 -11.09 15.64
N GLY A 397 6.93 -10.26 16.68
CA GLY A 397 8.06 -9.69 17.40
C GLY A 397 8.88 -8.66 16.60
N VAL A 398 9.91 -8.16 17.28
CA VAL A 398 10.88 -7.23 16.68
C VAL A 398 11.59 -7.86 15.47
N PRO A 399 11.96 -9.17 15.46
CA PRO A 399 12.56 -9.77 14.26
C PRO A 399 11.66 -9.72 13.03
N GLY A 400 10.37 -10.05 13.19
CA GLY A 400 9.40 -9.95 12.08
C GLY A 400 9.24 -8.53 11.56
N LEU A 401 9.14 -7.56 12.48
CA LEU A 401 9.08 -6.13 12.13
C LEU A 401 10.30 -5.67 11.34
N LEU A 402 11.51 -6.04 11.80
CA LEU A 402 12.76 -5.67 11.14
C LEU A 402 12.86 -6.25 9.73
N LEU A 403 12.49 -7.52 9.53
CA LEU A 403 12.48 -8.15 8.21
C LEU A 403 11.57 -7.39 7.25
N LEU A 404 10.36 -7.05 7.68
CA LEU A 404 9.40 -6.30 6.86
C LEU A 404 9.86 -4.86 6.61
N ALA A 405 10.29 -4.15 7.64
CA ALA A 405 10.73 -2.75 7.53
C ALA A 405 11.96 -2.59 6.63
N ILE A 406 12.96 -3.47 6.76
CA ILE A 406 14.15 -3.47 5.91
C ILE A 406 13.76 -3.81 4.47
N ALA A 407 12.87 -4.78 4.24
CA ALA A 407 12.38 -5.11 2.91
C ALA A 407 11.72 -3.91 2.23
N ILE A 408 10.85 -3.17 2.95
CA ILE A 408 10.19 -1.96 2.45
C ILE A 408 11.21 -0.87 2.12
N PHE A 409 12.12 -0.59 3.06
CA PHE A 409 13.15 0.44 2.86
C PHE A 409 14.03 0.17 1.66
N LEU A 410 14.52 -1.07 1.51
CA LEU A 410 15.34 -1.47 0.38
C LEU A 410 14.55 -1.45 -0.93
N THR A 411 13.28 -1.85 -0.92
CA THR A 411 12.38 -1.76 -2.08
C THR A 411 12.21 -0.31 -2.51
N TRP A 412 11.88 0.57 -1.59
CA TRP A 412 11.75 2.00 -1.86
C TRP A 412 13.03 2.61 -2.43
N ARG A 413 14.19 2.31 -1.82
CA ARG A 413 15.50 2.77 -2.29
C ARG A 413 15.81 2.27 -3.69
N ASN A 414 15.63 0.97 -3.94
CA ASN A 414 15.94 0.34 -5.22
C ASN A 414 14.98 0.78 -6.33
N SER A 415 13.71 1.08 -6.01
CA SER A 415 12.72 1.54 -6.98
C SER A 415 13.12 2.81 -7.71
N GLY A 416 13.99 3.66 -7.13
CA GLY A 416 14.55 4.80 -7.85
C GLY A 416 15.38 4.44 -9.08
N LYS A 417 15.75 3.17 -9.25
CA LYS A 417 16.53 2.62 -10.38
C LYS A 417 15.66 1.82 -11.35
N SER A 418 14.37 1.65 -11.07
CA SER A 418 13.44 0.94 -11.96
C SER A 418 13.17 1.78 -13.21
N PRO A 419 12.93 1.13 -14.37
CA PRO A 419 12.55 1.86 -15.58
C PRO A 419 11.19 2.56 -15.40
N ALA A 420 11.00 3.67 -16.11
CA ALA A 420 9.71 4.38 -16.11
C ALA A 420 8.66 3.56 -16.91
N PRO A 421 7.41 3.52 -16.44
CA PRO A 421 6.83 4.20 -15.28
C PRO A 421 6.85 3.37 -13.97
N TRP A 422 7.44 2.17 -13.99
CA TRP A 422 7.34 1.15 -12.94
C TRP A 422 7.88 1.60 -11.58
N PHE A 423 8.87 2.49 -11.57
CA PHE A 423 9.42 3.03 -10.33
C PHE A 423 8.37 3.71 -9.44
N LEU A 424 7.26 4.18 -10.01
CA LEU A 424 6.20 4.88 -9.28
C LEU A 424 5.55 4.02 -8.21
N ILE A 425 5.40 2.70 -8.47
CA ILE A 425 4.79 1.78 -7.52
C ILE A 425 5.59 1.74 -6.22
N GLY A 426 6.91 1.52 -6.30
CA GLY A 426 7.74 1.43 -5.11
C GLY A 426 8.15 2.79 -4.52
N ARG A 427 8.35 3.80 -5.35
CA ARG A 427 8.87 5.10 -4.89
C ARG A 427 7.80 5.99 -4.26
N TRP A 428 6.55 5.92 -4.75
CA TRP A 428 5.47 6.78 -4.34
C TRP A 428 4.39 6.06 -3.51
N SER A 429 3.98 4.85 -3.91
CA SER A 429 2.89 4.16 -3.22
C SER A 429 3.33 3.50 -1.92
N LEU A 430 4.48 2.82 -1.88
CA LEU A 430 4.89 2.07 -0.68
C LEU A 430 5.10 2.95 0.56
N PRO A 431 5.76 4.12 0.49
CA PRO A 431 5.89 4.97 1.68
C PRO A 431 4.54 5.42 2.24
N MET A 432 3.58 5.72 1.36
CA MET A 432 2.26 6.15 1.78
C MET A 432 1.46 5.01 2.43
N LEU A 433 1.48 3.82 1.84
CA LEU A 433 0.85 2.65 2.45
C LEU A 433 1.51 2.28 3.78
N SER A 434 2.84 2.37 3.88
CA SER A 434 3.57 2.15 5.13
C SER A 434 3.16 3.15 6.21
N ALA A 435 2.95 4.41 5.84
CA ALA A 435 2.52 5.44 6.75
C ALA A 435 1.05 5.26 7.20
N VAL A 436 0.16 4.76 6.34
CA VAL A 436 -1.23 4.41 6.72
C VAL A 436 -1.25 3.39 7.86
N PHE A 437 -0.35 2.43 7.84
CA PHE A 437 -0.26 1.38 8.86
C PHE A 437 0.20 1.87 10.24
N LEU A 438 0.66 3.11 10.37
CA LEU A 438 0.92 3.71 11.70
C LEU A 438 -0.36 3.88 12.53
N VAL A 439 -1.50 4.10 11.85
CA VAL A 439 -2.76 4.49 12.49
C VAL A 439 -3.97 3.68 12.01
N LYS A 440 -3.75 2.59 11.29
CA LYS A 440 -4.77 1.63 10.86
C LYS A 440 -4.34 0.21 11.20
N GLU A 441 -5.30 -0.57 11.62
CA GLU A 441 -5.13 -1.99 11.91
C GLU A 441 -4.88 -2.81 10.65
N ILE A 442 -4.13 -3.91 10.80
CA ILE A 442 -3.88 -4.92 9.77
C ILE A 442 -4.84 -6.11 9.89
N SER A 443 -5.89 -5.97 10.68
CA SER A 443 -6.85 -7.02 11.04
C SER A 443 -7.47 -7.76 9.85
N SER A 444 -7.50 -7.13 8.68
CA SER A 444 -7.95 -7.79 7.45
C SER A 444 -6.78 -8.44 6.72
N GLU A 445 -6.93 -9.73 6.40
CA GLU A 445 -5.99 -10.49 5.56
C GLU A 445 -5.64 -9.78 4.24
N VAL A 446 -6.58 -8.97 3.75
CA VAL A 446 -6.50 -8.31 2.46
C VAL A 446 -5.42 -7.22 2.46
N PHE A 447 -5.31 -6.47 3.54
CA PHE A 447 -4.32 -5.38 3.64
C PHE A 447 -2.88 -5.89 3.58
N ILE A 448 -2.54 -6.86 4.44
CA ILE A 448 -1.19 -7.41 4.46
C ILE A 448 -0.84 -8.14 3.16
N ASN A 449 -1.82 -8.86 2.58
CA ASN A 449 -1.63 -9.57 1.33
C ASN A 449 -1.35 -8.60 0.17
N ALA A 450 -2.19 -7.56 0.01
CA ALA A 450 -1.99 -6.52 -1.00
C ALA A 450 -0.65 -5.77 -0.80
N PHE A 451 -0.29 -5.50 0.46
CA PHE A 451 0.94 -4.79 0.78
C PHE A 451 2.19 -5.60 0.43
N ILE A 452 2.24 -6.87 0.83
CA ILE A 452 3.36 -7.77 0.47
C ILE A 452 3.42 -7.99 -1.04
N PHE A 453 2.28 -8.16 -1.71
CA PHE A 453 2.22 -8.23 -3.17
C PHE A 453 2.90 -7.01 -3.82
N LEU A 454 2.57 -5.80 -3.36
CA LEU A 454 3.15 -4.57 -3.89
C LEU A 454 4.65 -4.43 -3.58
N ILE A 455 5.10 -4.86 -2.38
CA ILE A 455 6.53 -4.88 -2.04
C ILE A 455 7.29 -5.80 -2.99
N VAL A 456 6.82 -7.04 -3.20
CA VAL A 456 7.47 -8.01 -4.07
C VAL A 456 7.45 -7.53 -5.53
N LEU A 457 6.32 -7.01 -6.02
CA LEU A 457 6.20 -6.45 -7.36
C LEU A 457 7.19 -5.30 -7.59
N ALA A 458 7.21 -4.30 -6.70
CA ALA A 458 8.11 -3.15 -6.81
C ALA A 458 9.59 -3.56 -6.68
N SER A 459 9.90 -4.52 -5.81
CA SER A 459 11.24 -5.08 -5.69
C SER A 459 11.70 -5.75 -6.97
N THR A 460 10.83 -6.55 -7.57
CA THR A 460 11.12 -7.25 -8.84
C THR A 460 11.35 -6.27 -9.98
N LEU A 461 10.52 -5.23 -10.08
CA LEU A 461 10.65 -4.18 -11.09
C LEU A 461 11.93 -3.33 -10.92
N SER A 462 12.63 -3.44 -9.79
CA SER A 462 13.90 -2.77 -9.52
C SER A 462 15.14 -3.61 -9.82
N LEU A 463 14.98 -4.86 -10.26
CA LEU A 463 16.08 -5.74 -10.61
C LEU A 463 16.85 -5.21 -11.84
N SER A 464 18.17 -5.50 -11.90
CA SER A 464 19.00 -5.10 -13.04
C SER A 464 18.91 -6.15 -14.14
N VAL A 465 18.62 -5.69 -15.35
CA VAL A 465 18.46 -6.54 -16.53
C VAL A 465 19.22 -5.93 -17.71
N GLU A 466 20.01 -6.72 -18.41
CA GLU A 466 20.46 -6.37 -19.75
C GLU A 466 19.44 -6.83 -20.78
N ALA A 467 19.15 -5.97 -21.75
CA ALA A 467 18.33 -6.38 -22.89
C ALA A 467 19.10 -7.41 -23.73
N SER A 468 18.45 -8.50 -24.11
CA SER A 468 19.03 -9.45 -25.06
C SER A 468 19.40 -8.71 -26.35
N PRO A 469 20.63 -8.85 -26.88
CA PRO A 469 21.06 -8.18 -28.12
C PRO A 469 20.35 -8.64 -29.39
N GLY A 470 19.32 -9.45 -29.29
CA GLY A 470 18.85 -10.32 -30.37
C GLY A 470 17.65 -9.88 -31.16
N GLU A 471 17.28 -8.58 -31.31
CA GLU A 471 16.21 -8.21 -32.27
C GLU A 471 16.36 -6.82 -32.95
N CYS A 472 17.42 -6.09 -32.67
CA CYS A 472 17.65 -4.79 -33.36
C CYS A 472 18.37 -4.91 -34.74
N SER A 473 18.71 -6.11 -35.22
CA SER A 473 19.44 -6.28 -36.48
C SER A 473 18.56 -6.38 -37.75
N GLY A 474 17.22 -6.24 -37.60
CA GLY A 474 16.27 -6.41 -38.71
C GLY A 474 15.90 -5.15 -39.51
N ILE A 475 16.27 -3.95 -39.07
CA ILE A 475 15.85 -2.69 -39.71
C ILE A 475 17.06 -1.79 -40.01
N SER A 476 18.01 -2.27 -40.74
CA SER A 476 18.99 -1.40 -41.36
C SER A 476 19.72 -2.11 -42.49
N LYS A 477 19.08 -2.21 -43.65
CA LYS A 477 19.72 -2.24 -44.98
C LYS A 477 18.63 -2.32 -46.05
N LYS A 478 17.97 -1.20 -46.31
CA LYS A 478 17.45 -0.83 -47.63
C LYS A 478 17.53 0.68 -47.75
N ARG A 479 18.64 1.14 -48.24
CA ARG A 479 18.79 2.35 -49.06
C ARG A 479 19.43 1.96 -50.35
#